data_82f13fe389acef72f735d4cb25a3491c
#
_entry.id   82f13fe389acef72f735d4cb25a3491c
#
_cell.length_a   1.000
_cell.length_b   1.000
_cell.length_c   1.000
_cell.angle_alpha   90.00
_cell.angle_beta   90.00
_cell.angle_gamma   90.00
#
_symmetry.space_group_name_H-M   'P 1'
#
loop_
_entity.id
_entity.type
_entity.pdbx_description
1 polymer ?
#
loop_
_entity_poly.entity_id
_entity_poly.type
_entity_poly.pdbx_seq_one_letter_code
_entity_poly.pdbx_strand_id
1 'polypeptide(L)'
;LTPLNDALALLAERLSTVVETETAPLSKALNRALAEDVSAPRNVPPHNNAAVAGYAVYFDDLNSDEETRLNITGRIAAGHPLGRPARAGEALRIFTGAPVPEGPETIFMQEDCVLEGDVVVLKPGIKKGANYRFAGEDVKKGSVILTQGTRLRPQEIGLAASVGRSELRIFKPLRV
;
A
#
# COMPACT_ATOMS: atom_id res chain seq x y z
N LEU A 1 -39.24 -14.47 32.72
CA LEU A 1 -38.36 -14.86 31.62
C LEU A 1 -37.36 -13.72 31.37
N THR A 2 -36.08 -14.04 31.35
CA THR A 2 -35.00 -13.04 31.04
C THR A 2 -35.05 -12.68 29.55
N PRO A 3 -35.15 -11.40 29.19
CA PRO A 3 -35.06 -10.97 27.80
C PRO A 3 -33.74 -11.42 27.17
N LEU A 4 -33.75 -11.69 25.84
CA LEU A 4 -32.57 -12.21 25.13
C LEU A 4 -31.34 -11.28 25.29
N ASN A 5 -31.53 -9.98 25.17
CA ASN A 5 -30.43 -9.03 25.30
C ASN A 5 -29.79 -9.03 26.69
N ASP A 6 -30.61 -9.16 27.74
CA ASP A 6 -30.12 -9.27 29.12
C ASP A 6 -29.37 -10.56 29.35
N ALA A 7 -29.85 -11.66 28.79
CA ALA A 7 -29.16 -12.94 28.85
C ALA A 7 -27.80 -12.90 28.13
N LEU A 8 -27.74 -12.28 26.97
CA LEU A 8 -26.48 -12.09 26.22
C LEU A 8 -25.50 -11.19 26.96
N ALA A 9 -25.99 -10.12 27.58
CA ALA A 9 -25.17 -9.24 28.41
C ALA A 9 -24.58 -9.97 29.62
N LEU A 10 -25.37 -10.75 30.32
CA LEU A 10 -24.91 -11.60 31.44
C LEU A 10 -23.87 -12.64 31.02
N LEU A 11 -24.03 -13.23 29.83
CA LEU A 11 -23.05 -14.18 29.29
C LEU A 11 -21.73 -13.45 28.96
N ALA A 12 -21.80 -12.29 28.29
CA ALA A 12 -20.62 -11.49 27.96
C ALA A 12 -19.85 -11.04 29.22
N GLU A 13 -20.56 -10.69 30.30
CA GLU A 13 -19.95 -10.30 31.58
C GLU A 13 -19.25 -11.46 32.29
N ARG A 14 -19.82 -12.68 32.18
CA ARG A 14 -19.32 -13.85 32.93
C ARG A 14 -18.34 -14.72 32.17
N LEU A 15 -18.31 -14.62 30.84
CA LEU A 15 -17.38 -15.39 30.04
C LEU A 15 -16.01 -14.73 30.06
N SER A 16 -14.99 -15.53 30.33
CA SER A 16 -13.58 -15.12 30.22
C SER A 16 -12.82 -16.09 29.33
N THR A 17 -11.71 -15.62 28.77
CA THR A 17 -10.83 -16.48 27.98
C THR A 17 -10.19 -17.53 28.88
N VAL A 18 -10.41 -18.80 28.57
CA VAL A 18 -9.92 -19.97 29.37
C VAL A 18 -8.73 -20.67 28.71
N VAL A 19 -8.30 -20.21 27.53
CA VAL A 19 -7.18 -20.79 26.78
C VAL A 19 -5.96 -19.91 26.82
N GLU A 20 -4.78 -20.52 26.77
CA GLU A 20 -3.51 -19.82 26.63
C GLU A 20 -3.31 -19.28 25.23
N THR A 21 -2.32 -18.42 25.08
CA THR A 21 -1.88 -17.89 23.78
C THR A 21 -0.61 -18.59 23.31
N GLU A 22 -0.39 -18.58 22.00
CA GLU A 22 0.84 -19.04 21.38
C GLU A 22 1.21 -18.15 20.18
N THR A 23 2.48 -18.10 19.82
CA THR A 23 2.93 -17.50 18.54
C THR A 23 2.98 -18.60 17.49
N ALA A 24 2.34 -18.36 16.36
CA ALA A 24 2.30 -19.33 15.27
C ALA A 24 2.57 -18.65 13.91
N PRO A 25 3.26 -19.34 12.99
CA PRO A 25 3.42 -18.85 11.64
C PRO A 25 2.07 -18.71 10.93
N LEU A 26 1.97 -17.79 9.97
CA LEU A 26 0.72 -17.52 9.23
C LEU A 26 0.09 -18.79 8.65
N SER A 27 0.91 -19.74 8.18
CA SER A 27 0.46 -21.01 7.63
C SER A 27 -0.30 -21.91 8.63
N LYS A 28 -0.13 -21.66 9.94
CA LYS A 28 -0.81 -22.40 11.03
C LYS A 28 -1.88 -21.57 11.76
N ALA A 29 -2.09 -20.33 11.32
CA ALA A 29 -2.99 -19.38 11.96
C ALA A 29 -4.44 -19.44 11.41
N LEU A 30 -4.67 -20.15 10.31
CA LEU A 30 -5.99 -20.24 9.67
C LEU A 30 -7.06 -20.77 10.66
N ASN A 31 -8.21 -20.07 10.69
CA ASN A 31 -9.35 -20.35 11.56
C ASN A 31 -9.08 -20.19 13.07
N ARG A 32 -7.94 -19.68 13.49
CA ARG A 32 -7.62 -19.36 14.87
C ARG A 32 -8.13 -17.96 15.23
N ALA A 33 -8.27 -17.68 16.50
CA ALA A 33 -8.60 -16.36 17.01
C ALA A 33 -7.34 -15.59 17.37
N LEU A 34 -7.26 -14.33 16.97
CA LEU A 34 -6.14 -13.44 17.25
C LEU A 34 -6.10 -13.04 18.73
N ALA A 35 -4.94 -13.16 19.38
CA ALA A 35 -4.80 -12.93 20.81
C ALA A 35 -4.40 -11.51 21.20
N GLU A 36 -4.00 -10.67 20.21
CA GLU A 36 -3.61 -9.26 20.40
C GLU A 36 -3.85 -8.49 19.13
N ASP A 37 -3.90 -7.16 19.21
CA ASP A 37 -3.98 -6.30 18.03
C ASP A 37 -2.72 -6.42 17.18
N VAL A 38 -2.89 -6.41 15.86
CA VAL A 38 -1.78 -6.41 14.90
C VAL A 38 -1.64 -5.04 14.29
N SER A 39 -0.52 -4.39 14.57
CA SER A 39 -0.15 -3.13 13.92
C SER A 39 0.77 -3.36 12.74
N ALA A 40 0.63 -2.53 11.70
CA ALA A 40 1.48 -2.56 10.52
C ALA A 40 2.90 -2.09 10.85
N PRO A 41 3.95 -2.92 10.65
CA PRO A 41 5.33 -2.53 10.94
C PRO A 41 5.93 -1.59 9.89
N ARG A 42 5.27 -1.45 8.74
CA ARG A 42 5.70 -0.63 7.60
C ARG A 42 4.51 -0.05 6.85
N ASN A 43 4.77 0.95 6.01
CA ASN A 43 3.80 1.47 5.06
C ASN A 43 3.50 0.45 3.95
N VAL A 44 2.29 0.51 3.38
CA VAL A 44 1.92 -0.16 2.13
C VAL A 44 1.25 0.88 1.22
N PRO A 45 1.83 1.20 0.05
CA PRO A 45 3.16 0.81 -0.41
C PRO A 45 4.28 1.39 0.47
N PRO A 46 5.51 0.79 0.46
CA PRO A 46 6.58 1.20 1.36
C PRO A 46 7.22 2.55 0.99
N HIS A 47 7.11 2.97 -0.26
CA HIS A 47 7.59 4.24 -0.81
C HIS A 47 6.63 4.75 -1.86
N ASN A 48 6.78 6.02 -2.25
CA ASN A 48 6.00 6.60 -3.35
C ASN A 48 6.32 5.84 -4.64
N ASN A 49 5.29 5.46 -5.40
CA ASN A 49 5.48 4.71 -6.64
C ASN A 49 4.50 5.11 -7.74
N ALA A 50 4.82 4.69 -8.97
CA ALA A 50 3.98 4.91 -10.13
C ALA A 50 2.79 3.94 -10.14
N ALA A 51 1.58 4.46 -10.31
CA ALA A 51 0.38 3.64 -10.50
C ALA A 51 0.31 3.03 -11.91
N VAL A 52 0.96 3.64 -12.88
CA VAL A 52 0.94 3.28 -14.30
C VAL A 52 2.33 3.30 -14.92
N ALA A 53 2.49 2.67 -16.07
CA ALA A 53 3.66 2.85 -16.92
C ALA A 53 3.54 4.13 -17.73
N GLY A 54 4.61 4.95 -17.75
CA GLY A 54 4.55 6.25 -18.43
C GLY A 54 5.77 7.10 -18.22
N TYR A 55 5.55 8.39 -17.99
CA TYR A 55 6.60 9.40 -17.84
C TYR A 55 6.38 10.25 -16.59
N ALA A 56 7.31 10.17 -15.65
CA ALA A 56 7.31 11.02 -14.45
C ALA A 56 7.98 12.35 -14.76
N VAL A 57 7.32 13.44 -14.37
CA VAL A 57 7.74 14.82 -14.63
C VAL A 57 7.44 15.70 -13.43
N TYR A 58 8.13 16.81 -13.33
CA TYR A 58 7.72 17.90 -12.44
C TYR A 58 6.48 18.57 -13.01
N PHE A 59 5.45 18.75 -12.20
CA PHE A 59 4.22 19.42 -12.65
C PHE A 59 4.48 20.86 -13.09
N ASP A 60 5.40 21.56 -12.42
CA ASP A 60 5.73 22.95 -12.68
C ASP A 60 6.51 23.15 -14.00
N ASP A 61 6.99 22.07 -14.65
CA ASP A 61 7.59 22.11 -16.00
C ASP A 61 6.53 22.06 -17.11
N LEU A 62 5.25 21.81 -16.78
CA LEU A 62 4.19 21.64 -17.76
C LEU A 62 3.56 22.98 -18.14
N ASN A 63 3.27 23.16 -19.43
CA ASN A 63 2.43 24.26 -19.90
C ASN A 63 0.95 23.90 -19.63
N SER A 64 0.18 24.86 -19.12
CA SER A 64 -1.24 24.70 -18.83
C SER A 64 -2.12 24.61 -20.08
N ASP A 65 -1.70 25.23 -21.17
CA ASP A 65 -2.52 25.51 -22.35
C ASP A 65 -2.00 24.86 -23.63
N GLU A 66 -0.72 24.51 -23.66
CA GLU A 66 -0.03 23.97 -24.85
C GLU A 66 0.68 22.65 -24.51
N GLU A 67 1.06 21.91 -25.54
CA GLU A 67 1.87 20.70 -25.38
C GLU A 67 3.25 21.05 -24.80
N THR A 68 3.70 20.22 -23.85
CA THR A 68 5.04 20.30 -23.27
C THR A 68 5.93 19.22 -23.87
N ARG A 69 7.14 19.58 -24.26
CA ARG A 69 8.14 18.69 -24.86
C ARG A 69 9.32 18.55 -23.92
N LEU A 70 9.56 17.34 -23.42
CA LEU A 70 10.64 17.05 -22.46
C LEU A 70 11.56 15.94 -22.98
N ASN A 71 12.86 16.10 -22.74
CA ASN A 71 13.84 15.04 -23.04
C ASN A 71 13.70 13.89 -22.05
N ILE A 72 13.72 12.65 -22.56
CA ILE A 72 13.73 11.44 -21.75
C ILE A 72 15.17 11.15 -21.36
N THR A 73 15.51 11.34 -20.07
CA THR A 73 16.90 11.29 -19.59
C THR A 73 17.17 10.16 -18.63
N GLY A 74 16.15 9.37 -18.32
CA GLY A 74 16.27 8.26 -17.37
C GLY A 74 15.16 7.23 -17.50
N ARG A 75 15.42 6.06 -16.91
CA ARG A 75 14.48 4.94 -16.88
C ARG A 75 14.43 4.34 -15.48
N ILE A 76 13.22 4.14 -14.94
CA ILE A 76 12.97 3.66 -13.60
C ILE A 76 12.03 2.46 -13.68
N ALA A 77 12.47 1.30 -13.21
CA ALA A 77 11.68 0.08 -13.14
C ALA A 77 11.49 -0.34 -11.67
N ALA A 78 10.51 -1.22 -11.42
CA ALA A 78 10.33 -1.81 -10.10
C ALA A 78 11.62 -2.50 -9.64
N GLY A 79 12.09 -2.17 -8.43
CA GLY A 79 13.36 -2.64 -7.90
C GLY A 79 14.63 -1.97 -8.47
N HIS A 80 14.49 -1.04 -9.43
CA HIS A 80 15.61 -0.33 -10.06
C HIS A 80 15.36 1.18 -10.02
N PRO A 81 15.74 1.86 -8.93
CA PRO A 81 15.59 3.31 -8.80
C PRO A 81 16.48 4.07 -9.79
N LEU A 82 16.23 5.37 -9.97
CA LEU A 82 16.95 6.22 -10.93
C LEU A 82 18.48 6.28 -10.71
N GLY A 83 18.94 6.07 -9.47
CA GLY A 83 20.37 6.11 -9.12
C GLY A 83 21.00 7.51 -9.09
N ARG A 84 20.23 8.57 -9.35
CA ARG A 84 20.61 9.96 -9.25
C ARG A 84 19.41 10.82 -8.86
N PRO A 85 19.58 12.07 -8.42
CA PRO A 85 18.48 13.00 -8.27
C PRO A 85 17.79 13.28 -9.60
N ALA A 86 16.46 13.44 -9.57
CA ALA A 86 15.73 13.96 -10.71
C ALA A 86 15.97 15.46 -10.88
N ARG A 87 15.80 15.98 -12.09
CA ARG A 87 16.03 17.39 -12.44
C ARG A 87 14.79 17.96 -13.11
N ALA A 88 14.51 19.24 -12.83
CA ALA A 88 13.48 19.97 -13.56
C ALA A 88 13.83 20.04 -15.07
N GLY A 89 12.81 20.04 -15.92
CA GLY A 89 12.95 20.07 -17.39
C GLY A 89 13.24 18.70 -18.02
N GLU A 90 13.18 17.59 -17.26
CA GLU A 90 13.36 16.24 -17.81
C GLU A 90 12.10 15.37 -17.65
N ALA A 91 11.94 14.40 -18.52
CA ALA A 91 11.00 13.31 -18.37
C ALA A 91 11.74 12.01 -18.03
N LEU A 92 11.21 11.25 -17.07
CA LEU A 92 11.76 9.98 -16.66
C LEU A 92 10.81 8.86 -17.08
N ARG A 93 11.25 7.95 -17.94
CA ARG A 93 10.50 6.76 -18.29
C ARG A 93 10.31 5.90 -17.04
N ILE A 94 9.05 5.69 -16.62
CA ILE A 94 8.73 4.96 -15.38
C ILE A 94 7.74 3.84 -15.66
N PHE A 95 7.81 2.76 -14.87
CA PHE A 95 6.95 1.61 -14.99
C PHE A 95 6.10 1.43 -13.74
N THR A 96 4.94 0.79 -13.89
CA THR A 96 4.02 0.48 -12.78
C THR A 96 4.76 -0.15 -11.60
N GLY A 97 4.52 0.38 -10.40
CA GLY A 97 5.16 -0.08 -9.16
C GLY A 97 6.61 0.39 -8.96
N ALA A 98 7.19 1.09 -9.94
CA ALA A 98 8.53 1.65 -9.80
C ALA A 98 8.57 2.81 -8.80
N PRO A 99 9.64 2.94 -7.99
CA PRO A 99 9.77 4.04 -7.04
C PRO A 99 9.92 5.37 -7.78
N VAL A 100 9.07 6.34 -7.43
CA VAL A 100 9.20 7.70 -7.97
C VAL A 100 10.31 8.42 -7.20
N PRO A 101 11.31 8.99 -7.87
CA PRO A 101 12.35 9.78 -7.20
C PRO A 101 11.77 11.05 -6.59
N GLU A 102 12.51 11.65 -5.68
CA GLU A 102 12.15 12.96 -5.13
C GLU A 102 12.15 14.01 -6.24
N GLY A 103 11.11 14.82 -6.26
CA GLY A 103 10.90 15.94 -7.18
C GLY A 103 9.72 15.72 -8.12
N PRO A 104 9.79 14.83 -9.13
CA PRO A 104 8.67 14.57 -10.02
C PRO A 104 7.49 13.98 -9.24
N GLU A 105 6.33 14.62 -9.36
CA GLU A 105 5.13 14.20 -8.63
C GLU A 105 3.93 13.94 -9.54
N THR A 106 4.13 13.99 -10.86
CA THR A 106 3.06 13.77 -11.85
C THR A 106 3.51 12.76 -12.90
N ILE A 107 2.66 11.79 -13.19
CA ILE A 107 2.98 10.71 -14.12
C ILE A 107 1.94 10.69 -15.24
N PHE A 108 2.40 10.85 -16.48
CA PHE A 108 1.59 10.63 -17.67
C PHE A 108 1.54 9.15 -18.02
N MET A 109 0.38 8.66 -18.41
CA MET A 109 0.26 7.31 -19.01
C MET A 109 0.96 7.29 -20.37
N GLN A 110 1.67 6.23 -20.66
CA GLN A 110 2.40 6.12 -21.94
C GLN A 110 1.46 6.17 -23.14
N GLU A 111 0.22 5.72 -22.98
CA GLU A 111 -0.82 5.70 -24.00
C GLU A 111 -1.31 7.10 -24.37
N ASP A 112 -1.14 8.07 -23.47
CA ASP A 112 -1.55 9.47 -23.65
C ASP A 112 -0.40 10.36 -24.18
N CYS A 113 0.77 9.78 -24.41
CA CYS A 113 1.98 10.49 -24.82
C CYS A 113 2.34 10.19 -26.28
N VAL A 114 2.98 11.15 -26.92
CA VAL A 114 3.61 10.97 -28.25
C VAL A 114 5.13 11.01 -28.09
N LEU A 115 5.82 10.05 -28.73
CA LEU A 115 7.28 9.99 -28.71
C LEU A 115 7.85 10.53 -30.03
N GLU A 116 8.82 11.41 -29.93
CA GLU A 116 9.60 11.95 -31.04
C GLU A 116 11.09 11.75 -30.75
N GLY A 117 11.61 10.58 -31.11
CA GLY A 117 12.97 10.17 -30.72
C GLY A 117 13.12 10.05 -29.20
N ASP A 118 14.03 10.84 -28.63
CA ASP A 118 14.27 10.90 -27.18
C ASP A 118 13.44 11.98 -26.46
N VAL A 119 12.44 12.54 -27.13
CA VAL A 119 11.54 13.56 -26.59
C VAL A 119 10.14 12.95 -26.41
N VAL A 120 9.54 13.19 -25.27
CA VAL A 120 8.12 12.92 -25.03
C VAL A 120 7.32 14.22 -25.15
N VAL A 121 6.21 14.14 -25.89
CA VAL A 121 5.23 15.22 -26.05
C VAL A 121 4.05 14.93 -25.13
N LEU A 122 3.77 15.85 -24.24
CA LEU A 122 2.78 15.75 -23.16
C LEU A 122 1.66 16.77 -23.41
N LYS A 123 0.42 16.29 -23.42
CA LYS A 123 -0.76 17.14 -23.60
C LYS A 123 -1.08 17.91 -22.32
N PRO A 124 -1.61 19.16 -22.42
CA PRO A 124 -2.05 19.91 -21.26
C PRO A 124 -3.25 19.28 -20.56
N GLY A 125 -3.54 19.71 -19.32
CA GLY A 125 -4.75 19.35 -18.59
C GLY A 125 -4.60 18.21 -17.60
N ILE A 126 -3.43 17.61 -17.43
CA ILE A 126 -3.18 16.64 -16.37
C ILE A 126 -3.23 17.33 -15.00
N LYS A 127 -3.74 16.63 -13.99
CA LYS A 127 -3.74 17.15 -12.61
C LYS A 127 -2.40 16.86 -11.92
N LYS A 128 -1.95 17.79 -11.08
CA LYS A 128 -0.80 17.58 -10.20
C LYS A 128 -1.04 16.34 -9.33
N GLY A 129 -0.05 15.46 -9.25
CA GLY A 129 -0.14 14.22 -8.50
C GLY A 129 -0.88 13.07 -9.24
N ALA A 130 -1.24 13.24 -10.51
CA ALA A 130 -1.89 12.19 -11.29
C ALA A 130 -1.01 10.94 -11.38
N ASN A 131 -1.63 9.77 -11.21
CA ASN A 131 -1.00 8.44 -11.29
C ASN A 131 0.18 8.22 -10.32
N TYR A 132 0.24 9.00 -9.25
CA TYR A 132 1.24 8.94 -8.21
C TYR A 132 0.63 8.30 -6.95
N ARG A 133 1.23 7.23 -6.45
CA ARG A 133 0.80 6.56 -5.23
C ARG A 133 1.71 6.93 -4.07
N PHE A 134 1.12 7.41 -2.98
CA PHE A 134 1.87 7.81 -1.80
C PHE A 134 2.25 6.61 -0.92
N ALA A 135 3.42 6.69 -0.29
CA ALA A 135 3.81 5.73 0.75
C ALA A 135 2.75 5.69 1.86
N GLY A 136 2.28 4.48 2.19
CA GLY A 136 1.25 4.28 3.21
C GLY A 136 -0.18 4.64 2.78
N GLU A 137 -0.43 4.79 1.49
CA GLU A 137 -1.76 5.08 0.95
C GLU A 137 -2.78 3.99 1.31
N ASP A 138 -2.40 2.71 1.23
CA ASP A 138 -3.25 1.58 1.60
C ASP A 138 -3.21 1.30 3.11
N VAL A 139 -2.01 1.26 3.69
CA VAL A 139 -1.80 1.00 5.12
C VAL A 139 -0.64 1.85 5.65
N LYS A 140 -0.91 2.66 6.66
CA LYS A 140 0.12 3.46 7.34
C LYS A 140 0.84 2.63 8.39
N LYS A 141 2.16 2.78 8.48
CA LYS A 141 2.97 2.23 9.57
C LYS A 141 2.40 2.63 10.93
N GLY A 142 2.25 1.65 11.83
CA GLY A 142 1.70 1.82 13.18
C GLY A 142 0.18 1.72 13.29
N SER A 143 -0.57 1.73 12.17
CA SER A 143 -2.02 1.53 12.23
C SER A 143 -2.35 0.09 12.62
N VAL A 144 -3.38 -0.09 13.44
CA VAL A 144 -3.95 -1.41 13.76
C VAL A 144 -4.73 -1.88 12.53
N ILE A 145 -4.34 -3.05 12.01
CA ILE A 145 -4.93 -3.67 10.82
C ILE A 145 -5.86 -4.84 11.16
N LEU A 146 -5.64 -5.49 12.28
CA LEU A 146 -6.48 -6.55 12.82
C LEU A 146 -6.59 -6.37 14.32
N THR A 147 -7.79 -6.54 14.89
CA THR A 147 -8.05 -6.41 16.32
C THR A 147 -8.05 -7.78 17.01
N GLN A 148 -7.72 -7.79 18.31
CA GLN A 148 -7.83 -8.96 19.17
C GLN A 148 -9.22 -9.60 19.03
N GLY A 149 -9.28 -10.93 19.07
CA GLY A 149 -10.51 -11.70 18.92
C GLY A 149 -10.92 -11.97 17.48
N THR A 150 -10.30 -11.33 16.49
CA THR A 150 -10.58 -11.58 15.08
C THR A 150 -10.30 -13.03 14.71
N ARG A 151 -11.27 -13.71 14.10
CA ARG A 151 -11.06 -15.03 13.49
C ARG A 151 -10.26 -14.86 12.20
N LEU A 152 -9.12 -15.52 12.13
CA LEU A 152 -8.18 -15.43 11.02
C LEU A 152 -8.65 -16.31 9.84
N ARG A 153 -9.31 -15.69 8.88
CA ARG A 153 -9.67 -16.27 7.57
C ARG A 153 -8.54 -16.00 6.57
N PRO A 154 -8.59 -16.54 5.34
CA PRO A 154 -7.54 -16.28 4.34
C PRO A 154 -7.24 -14.80 4.09
N GLN A 155 -8.27 -13.93 4.12
CA GLN A 155 -8.11 -12.50 3.90
C GLN A 155 -7.37 -11.80 5.05
N GLU A 156 -7.61 -12.16 6.31
CA GLU A 156 -6.89 -11.61 7.46
C GLU A 156 -5.41 -12.07 7.45
N ILE A 157 -5.17 -13.32 7.07
CA ILE A 157 -3.82 -13.86 6.90
C ILE A 157 -3.11 -13.13 5.76
N GLY A 158 -3.80 -12.92 4.63
CA GLY A 158 -3.28 -12.15 3.49
C GLY A 158 -2.93 -10.71 3.87
N LEU A 159 -3.80 -10.04 4.65
CA LEU A 159 -3.55 -8.69 5.15
C LEU A 159 -2.32 -8.64 6.07
N ALA A 160 -2.20 -9.57 7.03
CA ALA A 160 -1.03 -9.67 7.90
C ALA A 160 0.26 -9.91 7.08
N ALA A 161 0.21 -10.79 6.07
CA ALA A 161 1.34 -11.05 5.18
C ALA A 161 1.74 -9.81 4.36
N SER A 162 0.78 -9.04 3.85
CA SER A 162 1.03 -7.86 3.01
C SER A 162 1.82 -6.76 3.75
N VAL A 163 1.62 -6.63 5.06
CA VAL A 163 2.39 -5.70 5.89
C VAL A 163 3.72 -6.30 6.40
N GLY A 164 4.01 -7.57 6.06
CA GLY A 164 5.27 -8.25 6.38
C GLY A 164 5.28 -8.99 7.71
N ARG A 165 4.12 -9.33 8.27
CA ARG A 165 4.07 -10.27 9.39
C ARG A 165 4.28 -11.69 8.88
N SER A 166 5.15 -12.44 9.53
CA SER A 166 5.38 -13.87 9.25
C SER A 166 4.69 -14.79 10.26
N GLU A 167 4.36 -14.24 11.42
CA GLU A 167 3.75 -14.94 12.54
C GLU A 167 2.78 -14.03 13.28
N LEU A 168 1.84 -14.61 14.01
CA LEU A 168 0.82 -13.92 14.80
C LEU A 168 0.69 -14.57 16.18
N ARG A 169 0.32 -13.77 17.17
CA ARG A 169 -0.07 -14.25 18.49
C ARG A 169 -1.54 -14.63 18.46
N ILE A 170 -1.85 -15.89 18.71
CA ILE A 170 -3.16 -16.50 18.59
C ILE A 170 -3.54 -17.25 19.86
N PHE A 171 -4.85 -17.41 20.09
CA PHE A 171 -5.32 -18.29 21.15
C PHE A 171 -5.15 -19.76 20.78
N LYS A 172 -4.76 -20.60 21.75
CA LYS A 172 -4.75 -22.05 21.56
C LYS A 172 -6.18 -22.59 21.34
N PRO A 173 -6.36 -23.68 20.58
CA PRO A 173 -7.69 -24.29 20.45
C PRO A 173 -8.20 -24.77 21.82
N LEU A 174 -9.48 -24.54 22.07
CA LEU A 174 -10.14 -25.16 23.19
C LEU A 174 -10.19 -26.68 22.96
N ARG A 175 -9.77 -27.45 23.94
CA ARG A 175 -9.92 -28.89 23.94
C ARG A 175 -11.16 -29.22 24.80
N VAL A 176 -12.11 -29.92 24.21
CA VAL A 176 -13.34 -30.40 24.84
C VAL A 176 -13.24 -31.93 25.05
#